data_bb9bf659c3b31e8bbea3167534534ff9
#
_entry.id   bb9bf659c3b31e8bbea3167534534ff9
#
_cell.length_a   1.000
_cell.length_b   1.000
_cell.length_c   1.000
_cell.angle_alpha   90.00
_cell.angle_beta   90.00
_cell.angle_gamma   90.00
#
_symmetry.space_group_name_H-M   'P 1'
#
loop_
_entity.id
_entity.type
_entity.pdbx_description
1 polymer ?
#
loop_
_entity_poly.entity_id
_entity_poly.type
_entity_poly.pdbx_seq_one_letter_code
_entity_poly.pdbx_strand_id
1 'polypeptide(L)'
;NLIIMVPICLFIMIFSKEVLLVMFFTKPFYSKGANVLTILTLGMFFYSIFAITSSMIQGAGKPKSSMYLLIGGFIQILLLSFIFIPYFGVNGGAISTTLTTATMTLISLIYLNKHISLKFNMIHYLKILFAGIIIAIFLLILPKNLIGFYIGLLFLFPIYLITLMIIKGFTADDLNILMKIENKLPFKLTIIKKMIIKGTEVNFNEYRK
;
A
#
# COMPACT_ATOMS: atom_id res chain seq x y z
N ASN A 1 3.57 6.72 2.40
CA ASN A 1 3.23 5.84 1.26
C ASN A 1 2.29 4.70 1.65
N LEU A 2 2.47 4.01 2.80
CA LEU A 2 1.60 2.91 3.23
C LEU A 2 0.15 3.34 3.44
N ILE A 3 -0.09 4.55 3.93
CA ILE A 3 -1.43 5.12 4.13
C ILE A 3 -2.26 5.10 2.83
N ILE A 4 -1.62 5.34 1.68
CA ILE A 4 -2.31 5.34 0.38
C ILE A 4 -2.38 3.94 -0.22
N MET A 5 -1.31 3.14 -0.06
CA MET A 5 -1.22 1.82 -0.68
C MET A 5 -2.19 0.80 -0.07
N VAL A 6 -2.39 0.83 1.26
CA VAL A 6 -3.27 -0.12 1.95
C VAL A 6 -4.70 -0.10 1.39
N PRO A 7 -5.42 1.05 1.34
CA PRO A 7 -6.79 1.07 0.83
C PRO A 7 -6.88 0.68 -0.65
N ILE A 8 -5.92 1.11 -1.48
CA ILE A 8 -5.90 0.78 -2.91
C ILE A 8 -5.70 -0.72 -3.12
N CYS A 9 -4.74 -1.34 -2.43
CA CYS A 9 -4.51 -2.77 -2.53
C CYS A 9 -5.74 -3.57 -2.09
N LEU A 10 -6.36 -3.21 -0.96
CA LEU A 10 -7.56 -3.88 -0.47
C LEU A 10 -8.73 -3.75 -1.45
N PHE A 11 -8.92 -2.57 -2.03
CA PHE A 11 -9.95 -2.34 -3.04
C PHE A 11 -9.76 -3.22 -4.27
N ILE A 12 -8.53 -3.23 -4.84
CA ILE A 12 -8.22 -4.05 -6.02
C ILE A 12 -8.33 -5.54 -5.70
N MET A 13 -7.94 -5.99 -4.51
CA MET A 13 -8.07 -7.40 -4.10
C MET A 13 -9.53 -7.83 -4.01
N ILE A 14 -10.40 -7.00 -3.44
CA ILE A 14 -11.82 -7.35 -3.21
C ILE A 14 -12.64 -7.24 -4.50
N PHE A 15 -12.38 -6.22 -5.31
CA PHE A 15 -13.07 -5.95 -6.57
C PHE A 15 -12.24 -6.31 -7.81
N SER A 16 -11.33 -7.30 -7.71
CA SER A 16 -10.42 -7.68 -8.79
C SER A 16 -11.12 -8.01 -10.10
N LYS A 17 -12.28 -8.67 -10.03
CA LYS A 17 -13.09 -9.01 -11.20
C LYS A 17 -13.70 -7.77 -11.84
N GLU A 18 -14.27 -6.88 -11.04
CA GLU A 18 -14.90 -5.63 -11.47
C GLU A 18 -13.88 -4.67 -12.06
N VAL A 19 -12.68 -4.58 -11.45
CA VAL A 19 -11.54 -3.81 -11.99
C VAL A 19 -11.22 -4.28 -13.41
N LEU A 20 -11.08 -5.59 -13.63
CA LEU A 20 -10.80 -6.14 -14.95
C LEU A 20 -11.94 -5.92 -15.94
N LEU A 21 -13.19 -6.03 -15.50
CA LEU A 21 -14.36 -5.75 -16.34
C LEU A 21 -14.42 -4.28 -16.78
N VAL A 22 -14.08 -3.35 -15.92
CA VAL A 22 -14.03 -1.92 -16.25
C VAL A 22 -12.86 -1.60 -17.17
N MET A 23 -11.68 -2.17 -16.91
CA MET A 23 -10.49 -1.93 -17.74
C MET A 23 -10.60 -2.57 -19.13
N PHE A 24 -11.20 -3.75 -19.22
CA PHE A 24 -11.32 -4.54 -20.45
C PHE A 24 -12.79 -4.71 -20.87
N PHE A 25 -13.53 -3.61 -20.90
CA PHE A 25 -14.98 -3.57 -21.17
C PHE A 25 -15.38 -4.33 -22.44
N THR A 26 -14.56 -4.30 -23.48
CA THR A 26 -14.81 -4.97 -24.77
C THR A 26 -14.54 -6.48 -24.76
N LYS A 27 -13.85 -7.00 -23.76
CA LYS A 27 -13.41 -8.41 -23.70
C LYS A 27 -13.61 -8.99 -22.29
N PRO A 28 -14.83 -9.39 -21.92
CA PRO A 28 -15.16 -9.91 -20.59
C PRO A 28 -14.38 -11.18 -20.19
N PHE A 29 -13.74 -11.85 -21.16
CA PHE A 29 -12.88 -13.01 -20.93
C PHE A 29 -11.74 -12.71 -19.91
N TYR A 30 -11.22 -11.48 -19.89
CA TYR A 30 -10.14 -11.09 -18.95
C TYR A 30 -10.57 -11.11 -17.48
N SER A 31 -11.86 -11.14 -17.17
CA SER A 31 -12.34 -11.30 -15.79
C SER A 31 -11.92 -12.63 -15.15
N LYS A 32 -11.55 -13.65 -15.94
CA LYS A 32 -10.97 -14.90 -15.46
C LYS A 32 -9.59 -14.72 -14.80
N GLY A 33 -8.90 -13.61 -15.12
CA GLY A 33 -7.63 -13.21 -14.48
C GLY A 33 -7.78 -12.58 -13.10
N ALA A 34 -8.98 -12.52 -12.52
CA ALA A 34 -9.22 -11.88 -11.22
C ALA A 34 -8.35 -12.48 -10.10
N ASN A 35 -8.18 -13.80 -10.07
CA ASN A 35 -7.32 -14.47 -9.09
C ASN A 35 -5.85 -14.05 -9.24
N VAL A 36 -5.36 -13.94 -10.49
CA VAL A 36 -4.00 -13.46 -10.79
C VAL A 36 -3.81 -12.03 -10.27
N LEU A 37 -4.79 -11.15 -10.55
CA LEU A 37 -4.75 -9.77 -10.10
C LEU A 37 -4.74 -9.67 -8.57
N THR A 38 -5.55 -10.46 -7.88
CA THR A 38 -5.59 -10.49 -6.42
C THR A 38 -4.23 -10.89 -5.83
N ILE A 39 -3.59 -11.96 -6.36
CA ILE A 39 -2.28 -12.42 -5.90
C ILE A 39 -1.21 -11.37 -6.18
N LEU A 40 -1.18 -10.79 -7.40
CA LEU A 40 -0.23 -9.74 -7.76
C LEU A 40 -0.39 -8.47 -6.90
N THR A 41 -1.63 -8.10 -6.55
CA THR A 41 -1.88 -6.94 -5.70
C THR A 41 -1.28 -7.12 -4.30
N LEU A 42 -1.34 -8.35 -3.75
CA LEU A 42 -0.62 -8.68 -2.51
C LEU A 42 0.90 -8.53 -2.70
N GLY A 43 1.43 -8.98 -3.83
CA GLY A 43 2.84 -8.79 -4.19
C GLY A 43 3.23 -7.30 -4.28
N MET A 44 2.36 -6.47 -4.86
CA MET A 44 2.58 -5.02 -4.96
C MET A 44 2.57 -4.33 -3.59
N PHE A 45 1.76 -4.83 -2.64
CA PHE A 45 1.80 -4.35 -1.26
C PHE A 45 3.19 -4.59 -0.63
N PHE A 46 3.74 -5.80 -0.73
CA PHE A 46 5.11 -6.09 -0.26
C PHE A 46 6.16 -5.28 -1.02
N TYR A 47 6.03 -5.18 -2.34
CA TYR A 47 6.94 -4.39 -3.16
C TYR A 47 6.98 -2.91 -2.75
N SER A 48 5.86 -2.33 -2.35
CA SER A 48 5.82 -0.93 -1.89
C SER A 48 6.65 -0.72 -0.62
N ILE A 49 6.61 -1.68 0.31
CA ILE A 49 7.44 -1.65 1.52
C ILE A 49 8.92 -1.82 1.15
N PHE A 50 9.22 -2.76 0.25
CA PHE A 50 10.58 -2.95 -0.26
C PHE A 50 11.14 -1.70 -0.93
N ALA A 51 10.36 -1.00 -1.74
CA ALA A 51 10.78 0.22 -2.44
C ALA A 51 11.18 1.33 -1.45
N ILE A 52 10.40 1.49 -0.36
CA ILE A 52 10.71 2.45 0.70
C ILE A 52 12.01 2.06 1.42
N THR A 53 12.12 0.79 1.85
CA THR A 53 13.30 0.30 2.57
C THR A 53 14.55 0.36 1.71
N SER A 54 14.44 0.04 0.41
CA SER A 54 15.51 0.15 -0.57
C SER A 54 15.97 1.60 -0.75
N SER A 55 15.06 2.56 -0.82
CA SER A 55 15.38 3.98 -0.89
C SER A 55 16.09 4.47 0.38
N MET A 56 15.68 3.98 1.54
CA MET A 56 16.36 4.28 2.81
C MET A 56 17.80 3.73 2.86
N ILE A 57 18.02 2.50 2.36
CA ILE A 57 19.35 1.89 2.26
C ILE A 57 20.25 2.71 1.33
N GLN A 58 19.71 3.18 0.20
CA GLN A 58 20.44 4.03 -0.74
C GLN A 58 20.77 5.39 -0.12
N GLY A 59 19.79 6.03 0.54
CA GLY A 59 20.00 7.31 1.25
C GLY A 59 21.00 7.25 2.41
N ALA A 60 21.17 6.06 3.00
CA ALA A 60 22.21 5.80 4.02
C ALA A 60 23.60 5.55 3.42
N GLY A 61 23.81 5.83 2.13
CA GLY A 61 25.11 5.69 1.46
C GLY A 61 25.50 4.26 1.11
N LYS A 62 24.56 3.32 1.11
CA LYS A 62 24.80 1.89 0.79
C LYS A 62 24.07 1.43 -0.48
N PRO A 63 24.19 2.12 -1.63
CA PRO A 63 23.46 1.77 -2.85
C PRO A 63 23.80 0.37 -3.39
N LYS A 64 25.05 -0.09 -3.20
CA LYS A 64 25.48 -1.44 -3.58
C LYS A 64 24.65 -2.53 -2.91
N SER A 65 24.29 -2.36 -1.63
CA SER A 65 23.47 -3.32 -0.90
C SER A 65 22.06 -3.42 -1.46
N SER A 66 21.47 -2.28 -1.81
CA SER A 66 20.16 -2.26 -2.49
C SER A 66 20.21 -2.94 -3.86
N MET A 67 21.29 -2.75 -4.62
CA MET A 67 21.51 -3.42 -5.90
C MET A 67 21.62 -4.95 -5.74
N TYR A 68 22.38 -5.44 -4.75
CA TYR A 68 22.47 -6.89 -4.49
C TYR A 68 21.12 -7.49 -4.10
N LEU A 69 20.29 -6.77 -3.35
CA LEU A 69 18.92 -7.22 -3.04
C LEU A 69 18.09 -7.38 -4.32
N LEU A 70 18.17 -6.41 -5.25
CA LEU A 70 17.46 -6.46 -6.53
C LEU A 70 17.94 -7.62 -7.41
N ILE A 71 19.25 -7.83 -7.50
CA ILE A 71 19.83 -8.96 -8.26
C ILE A 71 19.38 -10.29 -7.66
N GLY A 72 19.43 -10.43 -6.33
CA GLY A 72 18.95 -11.62 -5.63
C GLY A 72 17.46 -11.88 -5.89
N GLY A 73 16.63 -10.82 -5.86
CA GLY A 73 15.21 -10.91 -6.21
C GLY A 73 14.99 -11.33 -7.66
N PHE A 74 15.78 -10.80 -8.60
CA PHE A 74 15.69 -11.19 -10.00
C PHE A 74 16.01 -12.69 -10.21
N ILE A 75 17.07 -13.18 -9.59
CA ILE A 75 17.41 -14.61 -9.65
C ILE A 75 16.29 -15.45 -9.02
N GLN A 76 15.78 -15.02 -7.86
CA GLN A 76 14.72 -15.73 -7.15
C GLN A 76 13.43 -15.79 -7.97
N ILE A 77 12.99 -14.71 -8.63
CA ILE A 77 11.77 -14.74 -9.44
C ILE A 77 11.91 -15.68 -10.62
N LEU A 78 13.08 -15.75 -11.26
CA LEU A 78 13.34 -16.69 -12.35
C LEU A 78 13.22 -18.14 -11.86
N LEU A 79 13.87 -18.48 -10.75
CA LEU A 79 13.82 -19.82 -10.18
C LEU A 79 12.40 -20.23 -9.77
N LEU A 80 11.70 -19.36 -9.05
CA LEU A 80 10.32 -19.63 -8.62
C LEU A 80 9.36 -19.71 -9.81
N SER A 81 9.52 -18.86 -10.83
CA SER A 81 8.70 -18.92 -12.04
C SER A 81 8.91 -20.22 -12.81
N PHE A 82 10.16 -20.69 -12.89
CA PHE A 82 10.45 -21.97 -13.53
C PHE A 82 9.79 -23.15 -12.82
N ILE A 83 9.63 -23.07 -11.50
CA ILE A 83 8.97 -24.11 -10.71
C ILE A 83 7.45 -23.96 -10.78
N PHE A 84 6.90 -22.76 -10.52
CA PHE A 84 5.46 -22.59 -10.32
C PHE A 84 4.64 -22.46 -11.60
N ILE A 85 5.21 -21.91 -12.68
CA ILE A 85 4.45 -21.73 -13.94
C ILE A 85 4.01 -23.08 -14.55
N PRO A 86 4.83 -24.15 -14.59
CA PRO A 86 4.40 -25.45 -15.12
C PRO A 86 3.22 -26.06 -14.36
N TYR A 87 3.13 -25.82 -13.03
CA TYR A 87 2.06 -26.41 -12.21
C TYR A 87 0.79 -25.56 -12.13
N PHE A 88 0.94 -24.23 -12.11
CA PHE A 88 -0.17 -23.28 -11.84
C PHE A 88 -0.45 -22.34 -13.01
N GLY A 89 0.27 -22.46 -14.13
CA GLY A 89 0.11 -21.58 -15.28
C GLY A 89 0.34 -20.11 -14.92
N VAL A 90 -0.55 -19.22 -15.36
CA VAL A 90 -0.44 -17.77 -15.13
C VAL A 90 -0.48 -17.42 -13.63
N ASN A 91 -1.25 -18.17 -12.82
CA ASN A 91 -1.27 -18.01 -11.37
C ASN A 91 0.12 -18.29 -10.76
N GLY A 92 0.87 -19.24 -11.33
CA GLY A 92 2.23 -19.56 -10.90
C GLY A 92 3.17 -18.38 -11.03
N GLY A 93 3.08 -17.61 -12.10
CA GLY A 93 3.84 -16.35 -12.26
C GLY A 93 3.48 -15.31 -11.20
N ALA A 94 2.19 -15.16 -10.90
CA ALA A 94 1.72 -14.25 -9.84
C ALA A 94 2.24 -14.67 -8.44
N ILE A 95 2.20 -15.96 -8.14
CA ILE A 95 2.72 -16.52 -6.87
C ILE A 95 4.23 -16.28 -6.77
N SER A 96 4.99 -16.57 -7.84
CA SER A 96 6.45 -16.35 -7.88
C SER A 96 6.81 -14.91 -7.60
N THR A 97 6.11 -13.96 -8.23
CA THR A 97 6.31 -12.52 -8.03
C THR A 97 6.01 -12.11 -6.59
N THR A 98 4.87 -12.57 -6.04
CA THR A 98 4.44 -12.23 -4.68
C THR A 98 5.40 -12.80 -3.63
N LEU A 99 5.85 -14.04 -3.78
CA LEU A 99 6.84 -14.64 -2.88
C LEU A 99 8.18 -13.91 -2.95
N THR A 100 8.63 -13.56 -4.15
CA THR A 100 9.88 -12.81 -4.33
C THR A 100 9.80 -11.45 -3.65
N THR A 101 8.73 -10.68 -3.88
CA THR A 101 8.59 -9.36 -3.26
C THR A 101 8.45 -9.45 -1.74
N ALA A 102 7.78 -10.47 -1.21
CA ALA A 102 7.68 -10.71 0.22
C ALA A 102 9.05 -11.03 0.85
N THR A 103 9.83 -11.93 0.24
CA THR A 103 11.18 -12.27 0.72
C THR A 103 12.14 -11.10 0.63
N MET A 104 12.12 -10.33 -0.48
CA MET A 104 12.93 -9.12 -0.62
C MET A 104 12.59 -8.08 0.45
N THR A 105 11.30 -7.91 0.76
CA THR A 105 10.84 -7.02 1.83
C THR A 105 11.39 -7.45 3.18
N LEU A 106 11.28 -8.74 3.51
CA LEU A 106 11.80 -9.27 4.79
C LEU A 106 13.31 -9.06 4.90
N ILE A 107 14.08 -9.42 3.87
CA ILE A 107 15.53 -9.25 3.87
C ILE A 107 15.92 -7.78 3.97
N SER A 108 15.24 -6.89 3.26
CA SER A 108 15.51 -5.45 3.31
C SER A 108 15.22 -4.83 4.69
N LEU A 109 14.14 -5.28 5.36
CA LEU A 109 13.81 -4.86 6.73
C LEU A 109 14.84 -5.34 7.75
N ILE A 110 15.29 -6.60 7.64
CA ILE A 110 16.34 -7.17 8.50
C ILE A 110 17.64 -6.39 8.30
N TYR A 111 18.01 -6.12 7.04
CA TYR A 111 19.20 -5.36 6.70
C TYR A 111 19.17 -3.95 7.29
N LEU A 112 18.03 -3.25 7.14
CA LEU A 112 17.79 -1.91 7.68
C LEU A 112 17.92 -1.89 9.20
N ASN A 113 17.29 -2.83 9.88
CA ASN A 113 17.30 -2.91 11.35
C ASN A 113 18.72 -3.15 11.91
N LYS A 114 19.53 -3.93 11.18
CA LYS A 114 20.92 -4.26 11.58
C LYS A 114 21.91 -3.11 11.35
N HIS A 115 21.73 -2.31 10.28
CA HIS A 115 22.75 -1.35 9.84
C HIS A 115 22.35 0.11 10.00
N ILE A 116 21.07 0.38 10.19
CA ILE A 116 20.52 1.71 10.30
C ILE A 116 19.53 1.64 11.46
N SER A 117 19.97 2.03 12.65
CA SER A 117 19.16 2.02 13.89
C SER A 117 17.94 2.95 13.77
N LEU A 118 16.97 2.55 12.93
CA LEU A 118 15.72 3.27 12.76
C LEU A 118 14.79 2.89 13.91
N LYS A 119 14.33 3.89 14.65
CA LYS A 119 13.23 3.72 15.60
C LYS A 119 11.92 3.58 14.81
N PHE A 120 11.60 2.36 14.40
CA PHE A 120 10.29 2.08 13.80
C PHE A 120 9.20 2.24 14.85
N ASN A 121 8.30 3.17 14.62
CA ASN A 121 7.11 3.31 15.47
C ASN A 121 6.09 2.22 15.08
N MET A 122 6.29 1.00 15.58
CA MET A 122 5.45 -0.18 15.29
C MET A 122 3.95 0.10 15.53
N ILE A 123 3.64 0.93 16.53
CA ILE A 123 2.25 1.28 16.87
C ILE A 123 1.58 2.02 15.70
N HIS A 124 2.31 2.89 15.01
CA HIS A 124 1.78 3.62 13.86
C HIS A 124 1.42 2.67 12.69
N TYR A 125 2.29 1.70 12.39
CA TYR A 125 2.02 0.71 11.33
C TYR A 125 0.84 -0.20 11.67
N LEU A 126 0.71 -0.61 12.94
CA LEU A 126 -0.44 -1.37 13.42
C LEU A 126 -1.74 -0.59 13.28
N LYS A 127 -1.75 0.72 13.55
CA LYS A 127 -2.93 1.57 13.35
C LYS A 127 -3.36 1.64 11.88
N ILE A 128 -2.41 1.75 10.95
CA ILE A 128 -2.69 1.76 9.51
C ILE A 128 -3.30 0.41 9.07
N LEU A 129 -2.75 -0.71 9.54
CA LEU A 129 -3.28 -2.04 9.24
C LEU A 129 -4.69 -2.23 9.83
N PHE A 130 -4.93 -1.76 11.05
CA PHE A 130 -6.24 -1.83 11.69
C PHE A 130 -7.29 -1.01 10.93
N ALA A 131 -6.94 0.20 10.49
CA ALA A 131 -7.79 0.99 9.60
C ALA A 131 -8.06 0.26 8.27
N GLY A 132 -7.06 -0.46 7.75
CA GLY A 132 -7.21 -1.33 6.58
C GLY A 132 -8.22 -2.44 6.79
N ILE A 133 -8.25 -3.09 7.96
CA ILE A 133 -9.23 -4.14 8.29
C ILE A 133 -10.65 -3.56 8.28
N ILE A 134 -10.86 -2.39 8.87
CA ILE A 134 -12.19 -1.75 8.89
C ILE A 134 -12.69 -1.48 7.48
N ILE A 135 -11.84 -0.92 6.61
CA ILE A 135 -12.24 -0.66 5.23
C ILE A 135 -12.44 -1.96 4.44
N ALA A 136 -11.66 -3.01 4.70
CA ALA A 136 -11.87 -4.31 4.08
C ALA A 136 -13.24 -4.89 4.42
N ILE A 137 -13.65 -4.81 5.68
CA ILE A 137 -14.99 -5.24 6.13
C ILE A 137 -16.08 -4.43 5.41
N PHE A 138 -15.92 -3.10 5.33
CA PHE A 138 -16.85 -2.25 4.60
C PHE A 138 -16.98 -2.67 3.13
N LEU A 139 -15.86 -2.87 2.43
CA LEU A 139 -15.84 -3.27 1.02
C LEU A 139 -16.43 -4.68 0.80
N LEU A 140 -16.29 -5.60 1.76
CA LEU A 140 -16.85 -6.95 1.68
C LEU A 140 -18.37 -6.97 1.82
N ILE A 141 -18.97 -5.99 2.52
CA ILE A 141 -20.43 -5.85 2.68
C ILE A 141 -21.06 -5.34 1.38
N LEU A 142 -20.31 -4.61 0.54
CA LEU A 142 -20.83 -4.09 -0.72
C LEU A 142 -21.13 -5.22 -1.72
N PRO A 143 -22.20 -5.09 -2.51
CA PRO A 143 -22.52 -6.07 -3.54
C PRO A 143 -21.39 -6.13 -4.58
N LYS A 144 -20.98 -7.35 -4.98
CA LYS A 144 -19.93 -7.58 -5.99
C LYS A 144 -20.49 -7.36 -7.41
N ASN A 145 -20.90 -6.13 -7.68
CA ASN A 145 -21.44 -5.66 -8.96
C ASN A 145 -20.74 -4.35 -9.32
N LEU A 146 -20.92 -3.89 -10.56
CA LEU A 146 -20.41 -2.59 -11.00
C LEU A 146 -20.91 -1.42 -10.12
N ILE A 147 -22.14 -1.49 -9.60
CA ILE A 147 -22.69 -0.47 -8.69
C ILE A 147 -21.88 -0.46 -7.38
N GLY A 148 -21.65 -1.62 -6.76
CA GLY A 148 -20.83 -1.73 -5.55
C GLY A 148 -19.38 -1.30 -5.77
N PHE A 149 -18.84 -1.57 -6.95
CA PHE A 149 -17.50 -1.10 -7.34
C PHE A 149 -17.41 0.44 -7.35
N TYR A 150 -18.36 1.13 -7.99
CA TYR A 150 -18.35 2.61 -8.02
C TYR A 150 -18.62 3.22 -6.64
N ILE A 151 -19.53 2.63 -5.86
CA ILE A 151 -19.78 3.04 -4.47
C ILE A 151 -18.52 2.83 -3.63
N GLY A 152 -17.88 1.66 -3.74
CA GLY A 152 -16.63 1.36 -3.05
C GLY A 152 -15.51 2.33 -3.41
N LEU A 153 -15.36 2.66 -4.69
CA LEU A 153 -14.35 3.62 -5.16
C LEU A 153 -14.59 5.03 -4.61
N LEU A 154 -15.85 5.48 -4.60
CA LEU A 154 -16.22 6.81 -4.11
C LEU A 154 -15.99 6.95 -2.60
N PHE A 155 -16.36 5.94 -1.83
CA PHE A 155 -16.28 5.96 -0.36
C PHE A 155 -14.97 5.42 0.21
N LEU A 156 -14.10 4.83 -0.62
CA LEU A 156 -12.81 4.26 -0.20
C LEU A 156 -11.96 5.24 0.63
N PHE A 157 -11.61 6.37 0.02
CA PHE A 157 -10.75 7.36 0.66
C PHE A 157 -11.44 8.10 1.82
N PRO A 158 -12.67 8.59 1.70
CA PRO A 158 -13.36 9.26 2.81
C PRO A 158 -13.45 8.38 4.06
N ILE A 159 -13.93 7.14 3.93
CA ILE A 159 -14.08 6.24 5.09
C ILE A 159 -12.71 5.89 5.68
N TYR A 160 -11.71 5.61 4.84
CA TYR A 160 -10.36 5.29 5.31
C TYR A 160 -9.71 6.46 6.05
N LEU A 161 -9.86 7.68 5.55
CA LEU A 161 -9.35 8.88 6.22
C LEU A 161 -10.06 9.11 7.56
N ILE A 162 -11.38 8.94 7.61
CA ILE A 162 -12.15 9.07 8.85
C ILE A 162 -11.69 8.03 9.88
N THR A 163 -11.50 6.77 9.48
CA THR A 163 -11.02 5.72 10.39
C THR A 163 -9.61 5.99 10.90
N LEU A 164 -8.69 6.45 10.05
CA LEU A 164 -7.36 6.88 10.48
C LEU A 164 -7.39 8.04 11.47
N MET A 165 -8.31 8.98 11.29
CA MET A 165 -8.50 10.11 12.22
C MET A 165 -8.98 9.62 13.58
N ILE A 166 -9.96 8.72 13.62
CA ILE A 166 -10.53 8.16 14.88
C ILE A 166 -9.44 7.41 15.66
N ILE A 167 -8.59 6.63 14.96
CA ILE A 167 -7.52 5.82 15.55
C ILE A 167 -6.28 6.66 15.90
N LYS A 168 -6.29 7.98 15.57
CA LYS A 168 -5.11 8.86 15.70
C LYS A 168 -3.89 8.26 14.98
N GLY A 169 -4.10 7.82 13.75
CA GLY A 169 -3.10 7.18 12.88
C GLY A 169 -2.23 8.15 12.10
N PHE A 170 -2.44 9.47 12.19
CA PHE A 170 -1.62 10.48 11.52
C PHE A 170 -0.44 10.87 12.39
N THR A 171 0.73 11.02 11.74
CA THR A 171 1.94 11.59 12.36
C THR A 171 2.07 13.07 12.04
N ALA A 172 2.92 13.78 12.80
CA ALA A 172 3.23 15.19 12.52
C ALA A 172 3.82 15.40 11.11
N ASP A 173 4.57 14.43 10.60
CA ASP A 173 5.14 14.46 9.26
C ASP A 173 4.06 14.35 8.16
N ASP A 174 3.02 13.56 8.39
CA ASP A 174 1.87 13.45 7.47
C ASP A 174 1.12 14.78 7.36
N LEU A 175 1.00 15.53 8.47
CA LEU A 175 0.44 16.86 8.50
C LEU A 175 1.26 17.86 7.67
N ASN A 176 2.59 17.80 7.77
CA ASN A 176 3.48 18.65 6.99
C ASN A 176 3.35 18.39 5.49
N ILE A 177 3.17 17.14 5.09
CA ILE A 177 2.94 16.75 3.69
C ILE A 177 1.58 17.30 3.22
N LEU A 178 0.53 17.15 4.01
CA LEU A 178 -0.80 17.68 3.68
C LEU A 178 -0.79 19.21 3.54
N MET A 179 -0.08 19.93 4.41
CA MET A 179 0.08 21.38 4.30
C MET A 179 0.83 21.80 3.03
N LYS A 180 1.86 21.05 2.62
CA LYS A 180 2.58 21.32 1.36
C LYS A 180 1.70 21.07 0.13
N ILE A 181 0.80 20.11 0.19
CA ILE A 181 -0.15 19.81 -0.90
C ILE A 181 -1.26 20.87 -0.95
N GLU A 182 -1.78 21.32 0.21
CA GLU A 182 -2.80 22.36 0.30
C GLU A 182 -2.33 23.67 -0.37
N ASN A 183 -1.06 24.03 -0.18
CA ASN A 183 -0.49 25.23 -0.80
C ASN A 183 -0.38 25.16 -2.33
N LYS A 184 -0.51 23.96 -2.92
CA LYS A 184 -0.47 23.73 -4.38
C LYS A 184 -1.85 23.49 -5.00
N LEU A 185 -2.88 23.27 -4.20
CA LEU A 185 -4.23 22.98 -4.67
C LEU A 185 -5.12 24.22 -4.53
N PRO A 186 -6.02 24.50 -5.50
CA PRO A 186 -6.96 25.62 -5.42
C PRO A 186 -8.06 25.40 -4.36
N PHE A 187 -8.14 24.22 -3.74
CA PHE A 187 -9.13 23.88 -2.72
C PHE A 187 -8.53 23.96 -1.32
N LYS A 188 -9.13 24.79 -0.45
CA LYS A 188 -8.78 24.87 0.97
C LYS A 188 -9.27 23.61 1.68
N LEU A 189 -8.38 22.71 2.03
CA LEU A 189 -8.66 21.52 2.84
C LEU A 189 -8.86 21.85 4.34
N THR A 190 -9.47 23.02 4.61
CA THR A 190 -9.62 23.60 5.96
C THR A 190 -10.37 22.67 6.92
N ILE A 191 -11.31 21.86 6.40
CA ILE A 191 -12.09 20.91 7.20
C ILE A 191 -11.21 19.75 7.64
N ILE A 192 -10.43 19.17 6.73
CA ILE A 192 -9.52 18.04 7.02
C ILE A 192 -8.44 18.50 7.99
N LYS A 193 -7.89 19.71 7.80
CA LYS A 193 -6.90 20.32 8.70
C LYS A 193 -7.44 20.49 10.12
N LYS A 194 -8.64 21.06 10.27
CA LYS A 194 -9.28 21.31 11.57
C LYS A 194 -9.61 20.01 12.30
N MET A 195 -9.97 18.96 11.56
CA MET A 195 -10.28 17.66 12.11
C MET A 195 -9.00 16.90 12.54
N ILE A 196 -7.93 16.98 11.76
CA ILE A 196 -6.64 16.33 12.09
C ILE A 196 -5.98 17.01 13.29
N ILE A 197 -6.03 18.36 13.36
CA ILE A 197 -5.51 19.13 14.51
C ILE A 197 -6.25 18.73 15.80
N LYS A 198 -7.56 18.49 15.73
CA LYS A 198 -8.34 18.05 16.89
C LYS A 198 -8.05 16.60 17.31
N GLY A 199 -7.51 15.78 16.39
CA GLY A 199 -7.15 14.38 16.65
C GLY A 199 -5.70 14.15 17.09
N THR A 200 -4.79 15.09 16.79
CA THR A 200 -3.39 15.02 17.23
C THR A 200 -3.19 16.01 18.37
N GLU A 201 -2.64 15.55 19.51
CA GLU A 201 -2.26 16.41 20.65
C GLU A 201 -1.04 17.30 20.34
N VAL A 202 -0.81 17.64 19.09
CA VAL A 202 0.33 18.43 18.62
C VAL A 202 0.01 19.90 18.87
N ASN A 203 0.76 20.51 19.77
CA ASN A 203 0.67 21.92 20.12
C ASN A 203 1.20 22.76 18.94
N PHE A 204 0.30 23.39 18.20
CA PHE A 204 0.56 24.10 16.93
C PHE A 204 1.44 25.34 17.06
N ASN A 205 1.73 25.79 18.28
CA ASN A 205 2.51 27.02 18.52
C ASN A 205 4.03 26.87 18.24
N GLU A 206 4.54 25.63 18.10
CA GLU A 206 5.96 25.39 17.79
C GLU A 206 6.31 25.45 16.30
N TYR A 207 5.32 25.36 15.40
CA TYR A 207 5.56 25.26 13.94
C TYR A 207 5.24 26.56 13.16
N ARG A 208 5.03 27.67 13.86
CA ARG A 208 4.73 28.97 13.24
C ARG A 208 5.95 29.90 13.17
N LYS A 209 7.15 29.33 13.24
CA LYS A 209 8.40 30.10 13.04
C LYS A 209 9.06 29.74 11.72
#